data_fdd01eb903890b8ed64ea51567914ef6
#
_entry.id   fdd01eb903890b8ed64ea51567914ef6
#
_cell.length_a   1.000
_cell.length_b   1.000
_cell.length_c   1.000
_cell.angle_alpha   90.00
_cell.angle_beta   90.00
_cell.angle_gamma   90.00
#
_symmetry.space_group_name_H-M   'P 1'
#
loop_
_entity.id
_entity.type
_entity.pdbx_description
1 polymer ?
#
loop_
_entity_poly.entity_id
_entity_poly.type
_entity_poly.pdbx_seq_one_letter_code
_entity_poly.pdbx_strand_id
1 'polypeptide(L)'
;ISTGEYNKMDQWINGLIKLPFGKSVPLPVSNKDSFDKKRDYIKETLDNMNNAIYGHVEAKTHILQVIGKWIRNPDSLGNVLAIQGPMGNGKTTLIKNGIAKSLNRPFEFVALGGASDSAFFEGHSYTYEGSRWGRIVDILHKCESMNPIICFDELDKVSETAKGDEIINMLIHMTDSSQNSKFQDNYFPGIDIDLSKVLFIFSFNDESKINRILKDRMYVIRTKGYNNKDKLQIAHN
;
A
#
# COMPACT_ATOMS: atom_id res chain seq x y z
N ILE A 1 11.36 12.71 -37.98
CA ILE A 1 10.60 11.97 -36.95
C ILE A 1 9.13 12.18 -37.30
N SER A 2 8.36 11.11 -37.44
CA SER A 2 6.92 11.22 -37.66
C SER A 2 6.25 11.88 -36.44
N THR A 3 5.15 12.62 -36.65
CA THR A 3 4.42 13.28 -35.59
C THR A 3 4.00 12.28 -34.47
N GLY A 4 3.72 11.03 -34.87
CA GLY A 4 3.37 9.96 -33.93
C GLY A 4 4.52 9.50 -33.03
N GLU A 5 5.74 9.39 -33.58
CA GLU A 5 6.94 9.02 -32.82
C GLU A 5 7.35 10.13 -31.85
N TYR A 6 7.23 11.40 -32.29
CA TYR A 6 7.46 12.55 -31.41
C TYR A 6 6.53 12.53 -30.20
N ASN A 7 5.23 12.35 -30.42
CA ASN A 7 4.25 12.30 -29.33
C ASN A 7 4.49 11.14 -28.36
N LYS A 8 4.87 9.97 -28.86
CA LYS A 8 5.24 8.82 -28.01
C LYS A 8 6.46 9.11 -27.13
N MET A 9 7.49 9.70 -27.72
CA MET A 9 8.71 10.05 -26.99
C MET A 9 8.47 11.16 -25.98
N ASP A 10 7.68 12.18 -26.33
CA ASP A 10 7.29 13.25 -25.43
C ASP A 10 6.50 12.72 -24.23
N GLN A 11 5.53 11.83 -24.47
CA GLN A 11 4.78 11.17 -23.41
C GLN A 11 5.68 10.34 -22.48
N TRP A 12 6.64 9.59 -23.07
CA TRP A 12 7.58 8.77 -22.29
C TRP A 12 8.48 9.64 -21.42
N ILE A 13 9.08 10.69 -21.96
CA ILE A 13 9.96 11.63 -21.25
C ILE A 13 9.17 12.33 -20.13
N ASN A 14 8.00 12.87 -20.44
CA ASN A 14 7.16 13.57 -19.46
C ASN A 14 6.67 12.62 -18.35
N GLY A 15 6.36 11.37 -18.67
CA GLY A 15 6.05 10.34 -17.69
C GLY A 15 7.23 10.05 -16.77
N LEU A 16 8.42 9.88 -17.30
CA LEU A 16 9.62 9.60 -16.53
C LEU A 16 10.01 10.77 -15.60
N ILE A 17 9.97 12.00 -16.11
CA ILE A 17 10.30 13.21 -15.31
C ILE A 17 9.33 13.43 -14.15
N LYS A 18 8.08 13.01 -14.28
CA LYS A 18 7.08 13.10 -13.21
C LYS A 18 7.29 12.11 -12.07
N LEU A 19 8.09 11.06 -12.25
CA LEU A 19 8.40 10.15 -11.16
C LEU A 19 9.15 10.90 -10.05
N PRO A 20 8.67 10.80 -8.79
CA PRO A 20 9.19 11.59 -7.68
C PRO A 20 10.49 11.00 -7.10
N PHE A 21 11.46 10.66 -7.94
CA PHE A 21 12.71 10.07 -7.51
C PHE A 21 13.37 10.88 -6.38
N GLY A 22 13.80 10.19 -5.32
CA GLY A 22 14.44 10.79 -4.17
C GLY A 22 13.51 11.55 -3.22
N LYS A 23 12.23 11.75 -3.56
CA LYS A 23 11.26 12.41 -2.68
C LYS A 23 10.55 11.39 -1.77
N SER A 24 10.65 11.59 -0.47
CA SER A 24 9.97 10.75 0.53
C SER A 24 9.41 11.60 1.65
N VAL A 25 8.24 11.24 2.15
CA VAL A 25 7.63 11.87 3.33
C VAL A 25 8.25 11.24 4.59
N PRO A 26 8.94 12.01 5.44
CA PRO A 26 9.49 11.47 6.68
C PRO A 26 8.39 11.11 7.69
N LEU A 27 8.70 10.24 8.64
CA LEU A 27 7.83 10.03 9.79
C LEU A 27 7.73 11.32 10.62
N PRO A 28 6.57 11.63 11.23
CA PRO A 28 6.39 12.82 12.06
C PRO A 28 7.32 12.88 13.27
N VAL A 29 7.79 11.72 13.73
CA VAL A 29 8.78 11.58 14.80
C VAL A 29 9.89 10.61 14.43
N SER A 30 11.07 10.85 14.98
CA SER A 30 12.27 10.05 14.77
C SER A 30 12.80 9.46 16.07
N ASN A 31 13.74 8.53 15.97
CA ASN A 31 14.43 7.98 17.14
C ASN A 31 15.20 9.03 17.95
N LYS A 32 15.61 10.14 17.32
CA LYS A 32 16.35 11.23 17.95
C LYS A 32 15.48 12.20 18.74
N ASP A 33 14.16 12.18 18.54
CA ASP A 33 13.22 13.05 19.25
C ASP A 33 13.11 12.67 20.74
N SER A 34 12.67 13.61 21.59
CA SER A 34 12.44 13.38 23.01
C SER A 34 11.42 12.29 23.28
N PHE A 35 11.50 11.70 24.48
CA PHE A 35 10.51 10.69 24.89
C PHE A 35 9.08 11.25 24.89
N ASP A 36 8.89 12.48 25.38
CA ASP A 36 7.57 13.12 25.42
C ASP A 36 6.98 13.30 24.02
N LYS A 37 7.78 13.78 23.05
CA LYS A 37 7.30 13.93 21.67
C LYS A 37 6.87 12.59 21.06
N LYS A 38 7.63 11.52 21.29
CA LYS A 38 7.28 10.16 20.83
C LYS A 38 6.02 9.64 21.50
N ARG A 39 5.89 9.84 22.80
CA ARG A 39 4.70 9.44 23.57
C ARG A 39 3.46 10.17 23.06
N ASP A 40 3.55 11.48 22.86
CA ASP A 40 2.43 12.29 22.42
C ASP A 40 1.99 11.92 21.00
N TYR A 41 2.95 11.65 20.10
CA TYR A 41 2.66 11.12 18.76
C TYR A 41 1.96 9.74 18.78
N ILE A 42 2.41 8.82 19.62
CA ILE A 42 1.76 7.49 19.77
C ILE A 42 0.35 7.65 20.31
N LYS A 43 0.12 8.58 21.24
CA LYS A 43 -1.20 8.90 21.78
C LYS A 43 -2.11 9.48 20.68
N GLU A 44 -1.63 10.47 19.94
CA GLU A 44 -2.35 11.06 18.81
C GLU A 44 -2.70 10.00 17.76
N THR A 45 -1.76 9.10 17.46
CA THR A 45 -1.98 7.97 16.55
C THR A 45 -3.11 7.07 17.03
N LEU A 46 -3.15 6.75 18.33
CA LEU A 46 -4.24 5.97 18.93
C LEU A 46 -5.57 6.71 18.82
N ASP A 47 -5.59 8.00 19.11
CA ASP A 47 -6.79 8.84 19.02
C ASP A 47 -7.30 8.92 17.57
N ASN A 48 -6.43 9.08 16.58
CA ASN A 48 -6.79 9.01 15.18
C ASN A 48 -7.45 7.67 14.82
N MET A 49 -6.91 6.55 15.27
CA MET A 49 -7.51 5.23 15.04
C MET A 49 -8.83 5.04 15.79
N ASN A 50 -8.97 5.60 17.00
CA ASN A 50 -10.21 5.54 17.76
C ASN A 50 -11.32 6.36 17.11
N ASN A 51 -10.99 7.52 16.56
CA ASN A 51 -11.90 8.36 15.81
C ASN A 51 -12.27 7.76 14.44
N ALA A 52 -11.36 6.97 13.85
CA ALA A 52 -11.60 6.33 12.55
C ALA A 52 -12.57 5.16 12.65
N ILE A 53 -12.49 4.36 13.71
CA ILE A 53 -13.24 3.11 13.84
C ILE A 53 -13.45 2.73 15.29
N TYR A 54 -14.67 2.27 15.59
CA TYR A 54 -15.02 1.74 16.91
C TYR A 54 -14.35 0.38 17.18
N GLY A 55 -13.98 0.14 18.42
CA GLY A 55 -13.46 -1.16 18.87
C GLY A 55 -12.07 -1.52 18.31
N HIS A 56 -11.87 -2.79 17.98
CA HIS A 56 -10.63 -3.36 17.42
C HIS A 56 -9.36 -3.04 18.23
N VAL A 57 -9.45 -3.03 19.55
CA VAL A 57 -8.36 -2.61 20.46
C VAL A 57 -7.08 -3.41 20.19
N GLU A 58 -7.17 -4.73 20.04
CA GLU A 58 -6.02 -5.60 19.76
C GLU A 58 -5.33 -5.21 18.45
N ALA A 59 -6.12 -4.98 17.38
CA ALA A 59 -5.58 -4.58 16.07
C ALA A 59 -4.90 -3.21 16.15
N LYS A 60 -5.50 -2.23 16.81
CA LYS A 60 -4.93 -0.90 17.04
C LYS A 60 -3.62 -0.98 17.82
N THR A 61 -3.57 -1.81 18.86
CA THR A 61 -2.35 -2.05 19.65
C THR A 61 -1.24 -2.63 18.79
N HIS A 62 -1.53 -3.60 17.93
CA HIS A 62 -0.55 -4.16 17.00
C HIS A 62 -0.05 -3.12 15.99
N ILE A 63 -0.94 -2.28 15.47
CA ILE A 63 -0.55 -1.17 14.59
C ILE A 63 0.41 -0.21 15.30
N LEU A 64 0.12 0.17 16.55
CA LEU A 64 1.00 1.03 17.34
C LEU A 64 2.38 0.39 17.58
N GLN A 65 2.44 -0.91 17.81
CA GLN A 65 3.70 -1.64 17.95
C GLN A 65 4.54 -1.58 16.67
N VAL A 66 3.88 -1.76 15.50
CA VAL A 66 4.55 -1.64 14.20
C VAL A 66 5.07 -0.22 13.97
N ILE A 67 4.25 0.80 14.24
CA ILE A 67 4.66 2.21 14.13
C ILE A 67 5.82 2.51 15.09
N GLY A 68 5.77 2.02 16.32
CA GLY A 68 6.87 2.13 17.28
C GLY A 68 8.18 1.50 16.80
N LYS A 69 8.09 0.34 16.10
CA LYS A 69 9.24 -0.28 15.43
C LYS A 69 9.82 0.62 14.35
N TRP A 70 8.99 1.26 13.53
CA TRP A 70 9.46 2.17 12.48
C TRP A 70 10.10 3.45 13.04
N ILE A 71 9.58 3.99 14.14
CA ILE A 71 10.20 5.13 14.83
C ILE A 71 11.60 4.76 15.32
N ARG A 72 11.77 3.54 15.84
CA ARG A 72 13.06 3.03 16.35
C ARG A 72 14.03 2.73 15.20
N ASN A 73 13.55 2.16 14.11
CA ASN A 73 14.35 1.78 12.94
C ASN A 73 13.63 2.24 11.65
N PRO A 74 13.81 3.53 11.26
CA PRO A 74 13.16 4.09 10.07
C PRO A 74 13.57 3.43 8.75
N ASP A 75 14.78 2.87 8.71
CA ASP A 75 15.34 2.23 7.53
C ASP A 75 14.97 0.73 7.43
N SER A 76 14.07 0.25 8.30
CA SER A 76 13.60 -1.13 8.19
C SER A 76 12.86 -1.33 6.86
N LEU A 77 13.41 -2.22 6.03
CA LEU A 77 12.84 -2.60 4.74
C LEU A 77 11.71 -3.64 4.90
N GLY A 78 10.89 -3.79 3.87
CA GLY A 78 9.90 -4.87 3.82
C GLY A 78 8.66 -4.62 4.68
N ASN A 79 8.15 -3.40 4.69
CA ASN A 79 6.96 -3.05 5.45
C ASN A 79 5.69 -3.48 4.72
N VAL A 80 5.25 -4.71 4.97
CA VAL A 80 4.03 -5.27 4.41
C VAL A 80 3.09 -5.61 5.56
N LEU A 81 1.95 -4.92 5.60
CA LEU A 81 0.88 -5.20 6.56
C LEU A 81 -0.29 -5.89 5.88
N ALA A 82 -1.02 -6.68 6.63
CA ALA A 82 -2.31 -7.18 6.18
C ALA A 82 -3.35 -7.00 7.28
N ILE A 83 -4.56 -6.59 6.91
CA ILE A 83 -5.70 -6.49 7.82
C ILE A 83 -6.74 -7.51 7.39
N GLN A 84 -6.87 -8.55 8.18
CA GLN A 84 -7.84 -9.62 7.97
C GLN A 84 -9.08 -9.39 8.83
N GLY A 85 -10.23 -9.71 8.29
CA GLY A 85 -11.49 -9.73 9.04
C GLY A 85 -12.72 -9.69 8.16
N PRO A 86 -13.92 -9.90 8.74
CA PRO A 86 -15.15 -9.97 7.98
C PRO A 86 -15.48 -8.67 7.23
N MET A 87 -16.34 -8.77 6.23
CA MET A 87 -16.81 -7.60 5.48
C MET A 87 -17.52 -6.60 6.39
N GLY A 88 -17.43 -5.30 6.07
CA GLY A 88 -18.16 -4.25 6.76
C GLY A 88 -17.63 -3.91 8.16
N ASN A 89 -16.47 -4.40 8.57
CA ASN A 89 -15.87 -4.09 9.88
C ASN A 89 -14.91 -2.88 9.87
N GLY A 90 -14.88 -2.10 8.77
CA GLY A 90 -14.15 -0.83 8.71
C GLY A 90 -12.65 -0.93 8.40
N LYS A 91 -12.15 -2.05 7.84
CA LYS A 91 -10.72 -2.22 7.51
C LYS A 91 -10.15 -1.05 6.71
N THR A 92 -10.79 -0.70 5.60
CA THR A 92 -10.36 0.39 4.72
C THR A 92 -10.36 1.75 5.44
N THR A 93 -11.37 1.99 6.30
CA THR A 93 -11.45 3.21 7.12
C THR A 93 -10.30 3.28 8.12
N LEU A 94 -9.98 2.16 8.79
CA LEU A 94 -8.85 2.07 9.72
C LEU A 94 -7.52 2.35 9.01
N ILE A 95 -7.33 1.81 7.81
CA ILE A 95 -6.11 2.04 7.02
C ILE A 95 -6.01 3.52 6.63
N LYS A 96 -7.05 4.06 6.00
CA LYS A 96 -7.04 5.43 5.45
C LYS A 96 -7.01 6.49 6.56
N ASN A 97 -7.99 6.44 7.46
CA ASN A 97 -8.20 7.50 8.46
C ASN A 97 -7.41 7.26 9.75
N GLY A 98 -7.00 6.03 10.02
CA GLY A 98 -6.15 5.69 11.16
C GLY A 98 -4.67 5.70 10.77
N ILE A 99 -4.22 4.72 9.99
CA ILE A 99 -2.80 4.51 9.72
C ILE A 99 -2.22 5.63 8.82
N ALA A 100 -2.80 5.86 7.65
CA ALA A 100 -2.24 6.80 6.68
C ALA A 100 -2.24 8.23 7.20
N LYS A 101 -3.32 8.64 7.88
CA LYS A 101 -3.41 9.96 8.53
C LYS A 101 -2.32 10.13 9.59
N SER A 102 -2.11 9.11 10.44
CA SER A 102 -1.11 9.20 11.52
C SER A 102 0.33 9.23 11.00
N LEU A 103 0.61 8.54 9.89
CA LEU A 103 1.93 8.57 9.25
C LEU A 103 2.15 9.84 8.40
N ASN A 104 1.10 10.65 8.19
CA ASN A 104 1.11 11.81 7.30
C ASN A 104 1.66 11.47 5.90
N ARG A 105 1.33 10.27 5.38
CA ARG A 105 1.81 9.78 4.08
C ARG A 105 0.67 9.74 3.07
N PRO A 106 0.95 10.03 1.79
CA PRO A 106 -0.04 9.87 0.73
C PRO A 106 -0.58 8.44 0.70
N PHE A 107 -1.88 8.31 0.43
CA PHE A 107 -2.60 7.04 0.45
C PHE A 107 -3.32 6.81 -0.86
N GLU A 108 -3.12 5.64 -1.44
CA GLU A 108 -3.85 5.17 -2.61
C GLU A 108 -4.49 3.81 -2.37
N PHE A 109 -5.68 3.67 -2.91
CA PHE A 109 -6.49 2.47 -2.81
C PHE A 109 -6.56 1.75 -4.16
N VAL A 110 -6.38 0.44 -4.14
CA VAL A 110 -6.44 -0.42 -5.32
C VAL A 110 -7.27 -1.65 -5.00
N ALA A 111 -8.43 -1.78 -5.65
CA ALA A 111 -9.26 -2.98 -5.54
C ALA A 111 -8.71 -4.07 -6.47
N LEU A 112 -8.31 -5.20 -5.91
CA LEU A 112 -7.77 -6.34 -6.67
C LEU A 112 -8.88 -7.17 -7.34
N GLY A 113 -10.09 -7.20 -6.77
CA GLY A 113 -11.20 -7.95 -7.33
C GLY A 113 -11.65 -7.51 -8.72
N GLY A 114 -11.22 -6.33 -9.20
CA GLY A 114 -11.50 -5.82 -10.55
C GLY A 114 -10.28 -5.84 -11.49
N ALA A 115 -9.12 -6.30 -11.03
CA ALA A 115 -7.91 -6.35 -11.85
C ALA A 115 -7.97 -7.52 -12.84
N SER A 116 -7.75 -7.23 -14.13
CA SER A 116 -7.87 -8.22 -15.21
C SER A 116 -6.59 -9.03 -15.43
N ASP A 117 -5.42 -8.40 -15.23
CA ASP A 117 -4.10 -8.98 -15.45
C ASP A 117 -2.99 -8.12 -14.80
N SER A 118 -1.75 -8.62 -14.82
CA SER A 118 -0.58 -7.92 -14.27
C SER A 118 -0.24 -6.66 -15.04
N ALA A 119 -0.53 -6.58 -16.34
CA ALA A 119 -0.24 -5.43 -17.16
C ALA A 119 -0.99 -4.16 -16.70
N PHE A 120 -2.12 -4.31 -16.00
CA PHE A 120 -2.77 -3.18 -15.32
C PHE A 120 -1.83 -2.49 -14.33
N PHE A 121 -0.97 -3.26 -13.64
CA PHE A 121 -0.06 -2.74 -12.61
C PHE A 121 1.31 -2.35 -13.17
N GLU A 122 1.84 -3.14 -14.10
CA GLU A 122 3.21 -3.04 -14.64
C GLU A 122 3.27 -2.28 -15.97
N GLY A 123 2.11 -1.90 -16.53
CA GLY A 123 2.05 -1.24 -17.83
C GLY A 123 2.25 -2.16 -19.01
N HIS A 124 2.14 -1.57 -20.20
CA HIS A 124 2.37 -2.23 -21.47
C HIS A 124 3.66 -1.71 -22.12
N SER A 125 4.36 -2.58 -22.86
CA SER A 125 5.57 -2.19 -23.56
C SER A 125 5.34 -0.92 -24.40
N TYR A 126 6.18 0.06 -24.21
CA TYR A 126 6.20 1.36 -24.89
C TYR A 126 6.13 1.27 -26.44
N THR A 127 6.57 0.15 -27.03
CA THR A 127 6.57 -0.04 -28.47
C THR A 127 5.18 -0.18 -29.09
N TYR A 128 4.18 -0.58 -28.31
CA TYR A 128 2.82 -0.75 -28.83
C TYR A 128 2.07 0.58 -28.94
N GLU A 129 1.18 0.67 -29.91
CA GLU A 129 0.31 1.83 -30.05
C GLU A 129 -0.72 1.87 -28.91
N GLY A 130 -0.92 3.05 -28.31
CA GLY A 130 -1.81 3.21 -27.16
C GLY A 130 -1.29 2.67 -25.83
N SER A 131 -0.01 2.25 -25.76
CA SER A 131 0.61 1.78 -24.52
C SER A 131 0.65 2.87 -23.46
N ARG A 132 0.57 2.44 -22.19
CA ARG A 132 0.61 3.31 -21.01
C ARG A 132 1.43 2.64 -19.92
N TRP A 133 1.99 3.46 -19.04
CA TRP A 133 2.58 2.97 -17.80
C TRP A 133 1.52 2.33 -16.88
N GLY A 134 1.98 1.52 -15.97
CA GLY A 134 1.12 0.78 -15.05
C GLY A 134 0.59 1.61 -13.89
N ARG A 135 -0.33 1.02 -13.16
CA ARG A 135 -0.99 1.64 -12.00
C ARG A 135 -0.02 2.03 -10.90
N ILE A 136 1.08 1.32 -10.72
CA ILE A 136 2.11 1.64 -9.72
C ILE A 136 2.75 2.99 -10.02
N VAL A 137 3.13 3.22 -11.27
CA VAL A 137 3.67 4.52 -11.72
C VAL A 137 2.64 5.64 -11.57
N ASP A 138 1.37 5.40 -11.95
CA ASP A 138 0.28 6.36 -11.74
C ASP A 138 0.15 6.77 -10.28
N ILE A 139 0.26 5.83 -9.36
CA ILE A 139 0.20 6.09 -7.91
C ILE A 139 1.37 6.97 -7.49
N LEU A 140 2.59 6.66 -7.94
CA LEU A 140 3.77 7.46 -7.62
C LEU A 140 3.65 8.89 -8.15
N HIS A 141 3.16 9.07 -9.39
CA HIS A 141 2.89 10.40 -9.96
C HIS A 141 1.89 11.18 -9.14
N LYS A 142 0.77 10.57 -8.76
CA LYS A 142 -0.30 11.20 -8.00
C LYS A 142 0.11 11.54 -6.57
N CYS A 143 0.90 10.68 -5.95
CA CYS A 143 1.37 10.84 -4.58
C CYS A 143 2.58 11.79 -4.46
N GLU A 144 3.26 12.10 -5.57
CA GLU A 144 4.47 12.92 -5.62
C GLU A 144 5.54 12.48 -4.59
N SER A 145 5.56 11.20 -4.25
CA SER A 145 6.42 10.61 -3.22
C SER A 145 6.77 9.16 -3.55
N MET A 146 8.00 8.74 -3.24
CA MET A 146 8.47 7.35 -3.41
C MET A 146 8.08 6.42 -2.26
N ASN A 147 7.42 6.93 -1.22
CA ASN A 147 6.99 6.13 -0.09
C ASN A 147 5.51 6.29 0.27
N PRO A 148 4.58 6.26 -0.71
CA PRO A 148 3.16 6.28 -0.41
C PRO A 148 2.73 5.04 0.38
N ILE A 149 1.50 5.07 0.88
CA ILE A 149 0.80 3.89 1.37
C ILE A 149 -0.09 3.38 0.25
N ILE A 150 0.14 2.15 -0.19
CA ILE A 150 -0.69 1.50 -1.20
C ILE A 150 -1.51 0.40 -0.53
N CYS A 151 -2.82 0.58 -0.52
CA CYS A 151 -3.76 -0.39 0.03
C CYS A 151 -4.34 -1.25 -1.10
N PHE A 152 -4.00 -2.51 -1.12
CA PHE A 152 -4.61 -3.52 -1.98
C PHE A 152 -5.77 -4.19 -1.25
N ASP A 153 -6.99 -3.92 -1.70
CA ASP A 153 -8.20 -4.46 -1.09
C ASP A 153 -8.68 -5.72 -1.82
N GLU A 154 -9.39 -6.57 -1.08
CA GLU A 154 -9.99 -7.80 -1.61
C GLU A 154 -8.97 -8.78 -2.22
N LEU A 155 -7.81 -8.97 -1.56
CA LEU A 155 -6.79 -9.92 -2.03
C LEU A 155 -7.33 -11.35 -2.19
N ASP A 156 -8.30 -11.75 -1.37
CA ASP A 156 -9.00 -13.04 -1.44
C ASP A 156 -9.99 -13.16 -2.61
N LYS A 157 -10.13 -12.11 -3.43
CA LYS A 157 -10.99 -12.08 -4.62
C LYS A 157 -10.20 -12.12 -5.93
N VAL A 158 -8.89 -12.15 -5.88
CA VAL A 158 -8.07 -12.41 -7.07
C VAL A 158 -8.46 -13.78 -7.63
N SER A 159 -8.71 -13.83 -8.94
CA SER A 159 -9.18 -15.06 -9.59
C SER A 159 -8.15 -16.18 -9.55
N GLU A 160 -8.61 -17.42 -9.36
CA GLU A 160 -7.80 -18.65 -9.45
C GLU A 160 -7.57 -19.04 -10.92
N THR A 161 -6.96 -18.14 -11.70
CA THR A 161 -6.67 -18.31 -13.13
C THR A 161 -5.21 -17.94 -13.38
N ALA A 162 -4.67 -18.32 -14.54
CA ALA A 162 -3.31 -17.94 -14.94
C ALA A 162 -3.05 -16.42 -14.81
N LYS A 163 -4.03 -15.59 -15.16
CA LYS A 163 -3.95 -14.13 -15.00
C LYS A 163 -3.94 -13.68 -13.54
N GLY A 164 -4.72 -14.36 -12.69
CA GLY A 164 -4.68 -14.12 -11.24
C GLY A 164 -3.33 -14.53 -10.64
N ASP A 165 -2.74 -15.62 -11.11
CA ASP A 165 -1.39 -16.06 -10.69
C ASP A 165 -0.33 -15.04 -11.10
N GLU A 166 -0.44 -14.41 -12.28
CA GLU A 166 0.44 -13.31 -12.70
C GLU A 166 0.36 -12.12 -11.72
N ILE A 167 -0.85 -11.72 -11.32
CA ILE A 167 -1.06 -10.65 -10.33
C ILE A 167 -0.40 -11.04 -8.99
N ILE A 168 -0.63 -12.25 -8.51
CA ILE A 168 -0.04 -12.72 -7.25
C ILE A 168 1.50 -12.74 -7.34
N ASN A 169 2.07 -13.21 -8.43
CA ASN A 169 3.52 -13.23 -8.64
C ASN A 169 4.09 -11.81 -8.65
N MET A 170 3.45 -10.86 -9.33
CA MET A 170 3.82 -9.45 -9.31
C MET A 170 3.79 -8.88 -7.88
N LEU A 171 2.73 -9.15 -7.11
CA LEU A 171 2.64 -8.71 -5.70
C LEU A 171 3.74 -9.34 -4.83
N ILE A 172 4.10 -10.61 -5.07
CA ILE A 172 5.22 -11.27 -4.40
C ILE A 172 6.53 -10.52 -4.70
N HIS A 173 6.81 -10.17 -5.96
CA HIS A 173 8.01 -9.42 -6.32
C HIS A 173 8.05 -8.02 -5.69
N MET A 174 6.95 -7.28 -5.72
CA MET A 174 6.86 -5.94 -5.12
C MET A 174 7.03 -5.93 -3.60
N THR A 175 6.64 -7.01 -2.93
CA THR A 175 6.74 -7.14 -1.46
C THR A 175 8.06 -7.76 -1.00
N ASP A 176 8.87 -8.26 -1.90
CA ASP A 176 10.18 -8.84 -1.59
C ASP A 176 11.23 -7.75 -1.36
N SER A 177 11.72 -7.61 -0.14
CA SER A 177 12.73 -6.62 0.20
C SER A 177 14.06 -6.79 -0.54
N SER A 178 14.33 -7.96 -1.13
CA SER A 178 15.52 -8.20 -1.94
C SER A 178 15.38 -7.73 -3.39
N GLN A 179 14.15 -7.52 -3.88
CA GLN A 179 13.85 -7.24 -5.29
C GLN A 179 13.08 -5.94 -5.49
N ASN A 180 12.32 -5.47 -4.50
CA ASN A 180 11.41 -4.32 -4.64
C ASN A 180 12.10 -2.97 -4.89
N SER A 181 13.42 -2.89 -4.68
CA SER A 181 14.22 -1.71 -5.07
C SER A 181 14.50 -1.63 -6.57
N LYS A 182 14.16 -2.67 -7.34
CA LYS A 182 14.38 -2.80 -8.79
C LYS A 182 13.08 -3.12 -9.52
N PHE A 183 11.97 -2.56 -9.08
CA PHE A 183 10.72 -2.69 -9.82
C PHE A 183 10.86 -2.01 -11.19
N GLN A 184 10.43 -2.67 -12.24
CA GLN A 184 10.43 -2.13 -13.59
C GLN A 184 9.01 -2.11 -14.15
N ASP A 185 8.60 -0.94 -14.63
CA ASP A 185 7.37 -0.80 -15.39
C ASP A 185 7.66 -1.09 -16.86
N ASN A 186 6.83 -1.87 -17.52
CA ASN A 186 7.02 -2.28 -18.91
C ASN A 186 7.03 -1.10 -19.89
N TYR A 187 6.43 0.03 -19.52
CA TYR A 187 6.47 1.26 -20.30
C TYR A 187 7.82 1.98 -20.18
N PHE A 188 8.57 1.77 -19.09
CA PHE A 188 9.88 2.35 -18.83
C PHE A 188 10.97 1.28 -18.73
N PRO A 189 11.24 0.52 -19.82
CA PRO A 189 12.19 -0.58 -19.75
C PRO A 189 13.58 -0.10 -19.36
N GLY A 190 14.22 -0.84 -18.45
CA GLY A 190 15.57 -0.53 -17.95
C GLY A 190 15.64 0.59 -16.91
N ILE A 191 14.50 1.14 -16.48
CA ILE A 191 14.44 2.12 -15.38
C ILE A 191 14.02 1.41 -14.12
N ASP A 192 14.91 1.33 -13.15
CA ASP A 192 14.61 0.77 -11.83
C ASP A 192 13.87 1.80 -10.96
N ILE A 193 12.71 1.41 -10.44
CA ILE A 193 11.87 2.19 -9.55
C ILE A 193 11.95 1.57 -8.16
N ASP A 194 12.50 2.29 -7.21
CA ASP A 194 12.69 1.81 -5.84
C ASP A 194 11.38 1.87 -5.03
N LEU A 195 10.75 0.72 -4.82
CA LEU A 195 9.55 0.55 -4.00
C LEU A 195 9.85 0.12 -2.55
N SER A 196 11.12 0.05 -2.14
CA SER A 196 11.52 -0.47 -0.82
C SER A 196 10.95 0.35 0.35
N LYS A 197 10.63 1.62 0.13
CA LYS A 197 10.05 2.53 1.12
C LYS A 197 8.52 2.64 1.05
N VAL A 198 7.89 2.01 0.07
CA VAL A 198 6.43 1.93 -0.02
C VAL A 198 5.89 1.09 1.13
N LEU A 199 4.83 1.54 1.78
CA LEU A 199 4.09 0.73 2.73
C LEU A 199 2.95 0.02 2.00
N PHE A 200 3.10 -1.26 1.77
CA PHE A 200 2.03 -2.10 1.23
C PHE A 200 1.11 -2.57 2.34
N ILE A 201 -0.18 -2.32 2.19
CA ILE A 201 -1.21 -2.81 3.11
C ILE A 201 -2.21 -3.64 2.31
N PHE A 202 -2.38 -4.89 2.67
CA PHE A 202 -3.38 -5.77 2.07
C PHE A 202 -4.60 -5.86 2.97
N SER A 203 -5.79 -5.96 2.38
CA SER A 203 -6.98 -6.34 3.12
C SER A 203 -7.65 -7.54 2.47
N PHE A 204 -8.15 -8.44 3.29
CA PHE A 204 -8.87 -9.63 2.87
C PHE A 204 -9.81 -10.13 3.97
N ASN A 205 -10.77 -10.96 3.58
CA ASN A 205 -11.72 -11.56 4.51
C ASN A 205 -11.31 -13.00 4.84
N ASP A 206 -11.01 -13.79 3.82
CA ASP A 206 -10.71 -15.22 3.91
C ASP A 206 -9.21 -15.48 3.77
N GLU A 207 -8.56 -15.77 4.89
CA GLU A 207 -7.13 -16.04 4.96
C GLU A 207 -6.73 -17.35 4.24
N SER A 208 -7.67 -18.28 4.05
CA SER A 208 -7.40 -19.59 3.41
C SER A 208 -7.14 -19.46 1.91
N LYS A 209 -7.62 -18.39 1.29
CA LYS A 209 -7.45 -18.09 -0.14
C LYS A 209 -6.16 -17.33 -0.47
N ILE A 210 -5.41 -16.93 0.55
CA ILE A 210 -4.22 -16.13 0.34
C ILE A 210 -3.03 -17.03 0.01
N ASN A 211 -2.32 -16.70 -1.08
CA ASN A 211 -1.10 -17.38 -1.46
C ASN A 211 -0.10 -17.40 -0.30
N ARG A 212 0.44 -18.59 0.01
CA ARG A 212 1.30 -18.80 1.17
C ARG A 212 2.57 -17.95 1.13
N ILE A 213 3.21 -17.86 -0.05
CA ILE A 213 4.46 -17.09 -0.21
C ILE A 213 4.22 -15.60 0.06
N LEU A 214 3.12 -15.06 -0.47
CA LEU A 214 2.75 -13.67 -0.23
C LEU A 214 2.38 -13.44 1.24
N LYS A 215 1.66 -14.36 1.86
CA LYS A 215 1.27 -14.30 3.27
C LYS A 215 2.47 -14.32 4.22
N ASP A 216 3.48 -15.14 3.95
CA ASP A 216 4.69 -15.24 4.77
C ASP A 216 5.48 -13.91 4.84
N ARG A 217 5.22 -12.98 3.92
CA ARG A 217 5.83 -11.64 3.88
C ARG A 217 5.03 -10.58 4.63
N MET A 218 3.80 -10.91 5.04
CA MET A 218 2.87 -9.97 5.66
C MET A 218 2.88 -10.08 7.17
N TYR A 219 2.83 -8.94 7.84
CA TYR A 219 2.42 -8.90 9.24
C TYR A 219 0.89 -8.82 9.30
N VAL A 220 0.25 -9.95 9.60
CA VAL A 220 -1.22 -10.07 9.58
C VAL A 220 -1.83 -9.60 10.90
N ILE A 221 -2.67 -8.58 10.83
CA ILE A 221 -3.46 -8.03 11.93
C ILE A 221 -4.90 -8.49 11.74
N ARG A 222 -5.44 -9.19 12.75
CA ARG A 222 -6.80 -9.72 12.68
C ARG A 222 -7.78 -8.81 13.38
N THR A 223 -8.92 -8.57 12.71
CA THR A 223 -10.05 -7.81 13.24
C THR A 223 -11.26 -8.72 13.36
N LYS A 224 -12.04 -8.53 14.44
CA LYS A 224 -13.26 -9.32 14.68
C LYS A 224 -14.47 -8.63 14.05
N GLY A 225 -15.52 -9.39 13.77
CA GLY A 225 -16.82 -8.81 13.38
C GLY A 225 -17.46 -8.07 14.56
N TYR A 226 -18.27 -7.07 14.24
CA TYR A 226 -19.08 -6.37 15.25
C TYR A 226 -20.26 -7.22 15.69
N ASN A 227 -20.46 -7.33 16.99
CA ASN A 227 -21.68 -7.88 17.57
C ASN A 227 -22.84 -6.85 17.54
N ASN A 228 -24.04 -7.25 17.96
CA ASN A 228 -25.20 -6.36 17.93
C ASN A 228 -25.06 -5.14 18.85
N LYS A 229 -24.37 -5.27 19.99
CA LYS A 229 -24.09 -4.14 20.91
C LYS A 229 -23.13 -3.15 20.29
N ASP A 230 -22.07 -3.65 19.63
CA ASP A 230 -21.11 -2.81 18.92
C ASP A 230 -21.79 -2.02 17.79
N LYS A 231 -22.67 -2.68 17.02
CA LYS A 231 -23.44 -2.04 15.94
C LYS A 231 -24.36 -0.93 16.43
N LEU A 232 -25.04 -1.15 17.57
CA LEU A 232 -25.86 -0.12 18.20
C LEU A 232 -25.01 1.08 18.63
N GLN A 233 -23.85 0.84 19.22
CA GLN A 233 -22.96 1.92 19.64
C GLN A 233 -22.38 2.71 18.48
N ILE A 234 -22.04 2.03 17.35
CA ILE A 234 -21.59 2.68 16.10
C ILE A 234 -22.70 3.54 15.49
N ALA A 235 -23.96 3.14 15.61
CA ALA A 235 -25.10 3.88 15.07
C ALA A 235 -25.45 5.13 15.91
N HIS A 236 -25.01 5.20 17.16
CA HIS A 236 -25.23 6.34 18.07
C HIS A 236 -24.08 7.38 18.03
N ASN A 237 -22.95 7.04 17.45
CA ASN A 237 -21.79 7.94 17.28
C ASN A 237 -21.76 8.55 15.87
#